data_beccb5db2ef15fd1688acfa04c4efd30
#
_entry.id   beccb5db2ef15fd1688acfa04c4efd30
#
_cell.length_a   1.000
_cell.length_b   1.000
_cell.length_c   1.000
_cell.angle_alpha   90.00
_cell.angle_beta   90.00
_cell.angle_gamma   90.00
#
_symmetry.space_group_name_H-M   'P 1'
#
loop_
_entity.id
_entity.type
_entity.pdbx_description
1 polymer ?
#
loop_
_entity_poly.entity_id
_entity_poly.type
_entity_poly.pdbx_seq_one_letter_code
_entity_poly.pdbx_strand_id
1 'polypeptide(L)'
;MRKAYTCSDALLGLICMMLLCGIGIISNTAEISQDPLYETKMKAYEYMDECMAAVCSFKKELDISMTKEDIHKTGMIGQAYSPITTSLGSIEAKRTSANPDMAALMVELLNKAGVREGDIIGANFSGSFPSLNLAVLSACKAMDVKCVYISSVGVFISYLYK
;
A
#
# COMPACT_ATOMS: atom_id res chain seq x y z
N MET A 1 28.30 21.56 32.16
CA MET A 1 29.26 21.53 31.04
C MET A 1 29.22 20.15 30.38
N ARG A 2 28.67 20.02 29.16
CA ARG A 2 28.73 18.77 28.38
C ARG A 2 30.15 18.65 27.81
N LYS A 3 30.90 17.59 28.16
CA LYS A 3 32.16 17.25 27.48
C LYS A 3 31.82 16.88 26.03
N ALA A 4 32.27 17.69 25.09
CA ALA A 4 32.26 17.34 23.68
C ALA A 4 33.32 16.23 23.49
N TYR A 5 32.90 15.05 23.08
CA TYR A 5 33.80 13.99 22.67
C TYR A 5 34.31 14.34 21.26
N THR A 6 35.55 14.76 21.17
CA THR A 6 36.25 14.91 19.89
C THR A 6 36.75 13.53 19.48
N CYS A 7 36.17 12.97 18.41
CA CYS A 7 36.68 11.74 17.82
C CYS A 7 37.97 12.09 17.06
N SER A 8 39.04 11.29 17.26
CA SER A 8 40.26 11.47 16.48
C SER A 8 39.99 11.21 15.01
N ASP A 9 40.49 12.05 14.09
CA ASP A 9 40.33 11.89 12.64
C ASP A 9 40.80 10.51 12.16
N ALA A 10 41.81 9.93 12.80
CA ALA A 10 42.28 8.56 12.53
C ALA A 10 41.22 7.51 12.89
N LEU A 11 40.52 7.69 14.01
CA LEU A 11 39.42 6.78 14.42
C LEU A 11 38.25 6.87 13.48
N LEU A 12 37.92 8.10 13.06
CA LEU A 12 36.86 8.34 12.07
C LEU A 12 37.16 7.67 10.72
N GLY A 13 38.40 7.79 10.26
CA GLY A 13 38.90 7.13 9.04
C GLY A 13 38.79 5.61 9.11
N LEU A 14 39.16 5.02 10.27
CA LEU A 14 39.07 3.58 10.50
C LEU A 14 37.64 3.07 10.50
N ILE A 15 36.71 3.82 11.12
CA ILE A 15 35.26 3.51 11.10
C ILE A 15 34.71 3.57 9.68
N CYS A 16 35.05 4.62 8.91
CA CYS A 16 34.61 4.74 7.51
C CYS A 16 35.12 3.58 6.66
N MET A 17 36.37 3.17 6.85
CA MET A 17 36.96 2.05 6.12
C MET A 17 36.26 0.73 6.48
N MET A 18 35.96 0.48 7.75
CA MET A 18 35.19 -0.70 8.19
C MET A 18 33.80 -0.74 7.61
N LEU A 19 33.11 0.41 7.55
CA LEU A 19 31.77 0.51 6.95
C LEU A 19 31.81 0.22 5.45
N LEU A 20 32.78 0.77 4.72
CA LEU A 20 32.95 0.50 3.30
C LEU A 20 33.26 -0.97 3.01
N CYS A 21 34.14 -1.58 3.81
CA CYS A 21 34.40 -3.02 3.72
C CYS A 21 33.16 -3.86 4.04
N GLY A 22 32.39 -3.47 5.06
CA GLY A 22 31.12 -4.13 5.40
C GLY A 22 30.10 -4.08 4.26
N ILE A 23 29.93 -2.90 3.64
CA ILE A 23 29.06 -2.74 2.45
C ILE A 23 29.57 -3.63 1.30
N GLY A 24 30.87 -3.64 1.05
CA GLY A 24 31.46 -4.49 0.00
C GLY A 24 31.22 -5.98 0.25
N ILE A 25 31.33 -6.45 1.48
CA ILE A 25 31.06 -7.85 1.84
C ILE A 25 29.58 -8.17 1.63
N ILE A 26 28.68 -7.32 2.14
CA ILE A 26 27.21 -7.51 2.00
C ILE A 26 26.83 -7.55 0.52
N SER A 27 27.34 -6.62 -0.30
CA SER A 27 27.04 -6.57 -1.73
C SER A 27 27.50 -7.83 -2.50
N ASN A 28 28.63 -8.43 -2.08
CA ASN A 28 29.16 -9.64 -2.73
C ASN A 28 28.52 -10.94 -2.20
N THR A 29 27.95 -10.92 -1.00
CA THR A 29 27.32 -12.10 -0.38
C THR A 29 25.79 -12.07 -0.47
N ALA A 30 25.20 -10.96 -0.95
CA ALA A 30 23.76 -10.87 -1.14
C ALA A 30 23.33 -11.81 -2.28
N GLU A 31 22.67 -12.91 -1.93
CA GLU A 31 21.94 -13.72 -2.90
C GLU A 31 20.62 -13.04 -3.24
N ILE A 32 20.43 -12.73 -4.52
CA ILE A 32 19.15 -12.27 -5.03
C ILE A 32 18.26 -13.49 -5.19
N SER A 33 17.45 -13.79 -4.18
CA SER A 33 16.40 -14.79 -4.27
C SER A 33 15.17 -14.15 -4.89
N GLN A 34 14.70 -14.70 -6.01
CA GLN A 34 13.47 -14.25 -6.64
C GLN A 34 12.28 -14.76 -5.82
N ASP A 35 11.38 -13.85 -5.42
CA ASP A 35 10.15 -14.21 -4.72
C ASP A 35 9.30 -15.14 -5.62
N PRO A 36 8.90 -16.33 -5.16
CA PRO A 36 8.03 -17.23 -5.95
C PRO A 36 6.70 -16.58 -6.38
N LEU A 37 6.25 -15.55 -5.66
CA LEU A 37 5.02 -14.82 -5.95
C LEU A 37 5.25 -13.57 -6.79
N TYR A 38 6.50 -13.30 -7.24
CA TYR A 38 6.84 -12.06 -7.92
C TYR A 38 5.91 -11.74 -9.10
N GLU A 39 5.72 -12.69 -10.01
CA GLU A 39 4.86 -12.51 -11.19
C GLU A 39 3.40 -12.21 -10.80
N THR A 40 2.88 -12.91 -9.80
CA THR A 40 1.51 -12.70 -9.31
C THR A 40 1.37 -11.35 -8.63
N LYS A 41 2.37 -10.93 -7.85
CA LYS A 41 2.43 -9.62 -7.21
C LYS A 41 2.48 -8.49 -8.24
N MET A 42 3.27 -8.65 -9.31
CA MET A 42 3.35 -7.68 -10.41
C MET A 42 2.02 -7.56 -11.14
N LYS A 43 1.36 -8.66 -11.47
CA LYS A 43 0.02 -8.64 -12.06
C LYS A 43 -1.01 -7.93 -11.18
N ALA A 44 -0.97 -8.19 -9.87
CA ALA A 44 -1.88 -7.53 -8.93
C ALA A 44 -1.63 -6.01 -8.89
N TYR A 45 -0.37 -5.60 -8.88
CA TYR A 45 0.03 -4.20 -8.98
C TYR A 45 -0.54 -3.55 -10.24
N GLU A 46 -0.30 -4.16 -11.41
CA GLU A 46 -0.76 -3.66 -12.71
C GLU A 46 -2.28 -3.52 -12.75
N TYR A 47 -3.03 -4.53 -12.29
CA TYR A 47 -4.49 -4.45 -12.21
C TYR A 47 -4.98 -3.31 -11.32
N MET A 48 -4.34 -3.07 -10.18
CA MET A 48 -4.71 -1.97 -9.32
C MET A 48 -4.41 -0.62 -9.96
N ASP A 49 -3.25 -0.48 -10.58
CA ASP A 49 -2.84 0.75 -11.26
C ASP A 49 -3.77 1.09 -12.44
N GLU A 50 -4.10 0.11 -13.29
CA GLU A 50 -5.07 0.26 -14.38
C GLU A 50 -6.45 0.71 -13.86
N CYS A 51 -6.93 0.10 -12.78
CA CYS A 51 -8.21 0.48 -12.19
C CYS A 51 -8.18 1.90 -11.62
N MET A 52 -7.09 2.30 -10.99
CA MET A 52 -6.92 3.66 -10.47
C MET A 52 -6.87 4.68 -11.63
N ALA A 53 -6.15 4.36 -12.70
CA ALA A 53 -6.13 5.17 -13.91
C ALA A 53 -7.53 5.33 -14.53
N ALA A 54 -8.33 4.26 -14.57
CA ALA A 54 -9.71 4.30 -15.02
C ALA A 54 -10.57 5.22 -14.14
N VAL A 55 -10.46 5.13 -12.81
CA VAL A 55 -11.16 6.03 -11.87
C VAL A 55 -10.78 7.49 -12.13
N CYS A 56 -9.49 7.78 -12.36
CA CYS A 56 -9.03 9.13 -12.70
C CYS A 56 -9.64 9.64 -14.01
N SER A 57 -9.75 8.78 -15.03
CA SER A 57 -10.35 9.13 -16.32
C SER A 57 -11.84 9.44 -16.17
N PHE A 58 -12.60 8.59 -15.48
CA PHE A 58 -14.02 8.84 -15.20
C PHE A 58 -14.27 10.12 -14.38
N LYS A 59 -13.42 10.41 -13.41
CA LYS A 59 -13.51 11.68 -12.67
C LYS A 59 -13.35 12.89 -13.58
N LYS A 60 -12.41 12.83 -14.54
CA LYS A 60 -12.22 13.90 -15.52
C LYS A 60 -13.42 14.06 -16.45
N GLU A 61 -13.99 12.95 -16.93
CA GLU A 61 -15.18 12.95 -17.79
C GLU A 61 -16.40 13.55 -17.07
N LEU A 62 -16.51 13.33 -15.77
CA LEU A 62 -17.60 13.85 -14.93
C LEU A 62 -17.30 15.24 -14.33
N ASP A 63 -16.21 15.89 -14.73
CA ASP A 63 -15.74 17.18 -14.20
C ASP A 63 -15.59 17.19 -12.66
N ILE A 64 -15.21 16.03 -12.08
CA ILE A 64 -14.94 15.91 -10.67
C ILE A 64 -13.48 16.24 -10.41
N SER A 65 -13.24 17.38 -9.74
CA SER A 65 -11.89 17.82 -9.40
C SER A 65 -11.21 16.90 -8.38
N MET A 66 -9.92 16.67 -8.57
CA MET A 66 -9.09 16.00 -7.59
C MET A 66 -8.93 16.87 -6.34
N THR A 67 -8.93 16.26 -5.17
CA THR A 67 -8.72 16.98 -3.91
C THR A 67 -7.24 17.31 -3.72
N LYS A 68 -6.96 18.37 -2.93
CA LYS A 68 -5.57 18.74 -2.58
C LYS A 68 -4.87 17.70 -1.74
N GLU A 69 -5.64 16.88 -1.03
CA GLU A 69 -5.17 15.77 -0.21
C GLU A 69 -4.63 14.61 -1.04
N ASP A 70 -5.10 14.47 -2.28
CA ASP A 70 -4.63 13.45 -3.24
C ASP A 70 -3.37 13.93 -3.98
N ILE A 71 -2.27 14.01 -3.22
CA ILE A 71 -0.97 14.51 -3.72
C ILE A 71 -0.41 13.69 -4.88
N HIS A 72 -0.75 12.40 -4.95
CA HIS A 72 -0.30 11.49 -6.00
C HIS A 72 -1.30 11.39 -7.16
N LYS A 73 -2.41 12.14 -7.10
CA LYS A 73 -3.46 12.17 -8.14
C LYS A 73 -3.98 10.77 -8.49
N THR A 74 -4.15 9.95 -7.49
CA THR A 74 -4.61 8.56 -7.62
C THR A 74 -6.11 8.44 -7.91
N GLY A 75 -6.87 9.51 -7.70
CA GLY A 75 -8.32 9.51 -7.82
C GLY A 75 -9.04 8.81 -6.64
N MET A 76 -8.28 8.15 -5.75
CA MET A 76 -8.83 7.33 -4.67
C MET A 76 -9.08 8.10 -3.38
N ILE A 77 -8.61 9.34 -3.28
CA ILE A 77 -8.80 10.19 -2.11
C ILE A 77 -9.87 11.24 -2.43
N GLY A 78 -11.00 11.12 -1.74
CA GLY A 78 -12.10 12.05 -1.84
C GLY A 78 -11.95 13.27 -0.93
N GLN A 79 -13.02 14.08 -0.86
CA GLN A 79 -13.08 15.22 0.07
C GLN A 79 -13.04 14.74 1.51
N ALA A 80 -12.43 15.55 2.40
CA ALA A 80 -12.34 15.24 3.81
C ALA A 80 -13.73 15.08 4.48
N TYR A 81 -14.71 15.86 4.01
CA TYR A 81 -16.07 15.82 4.50
C TYR A 81 -17.09 15.79 3.34
N SER A 82 -18.09 14.94 3.45
CA SER A 82 -19.23 14.84 2.53
C SER A 82 -20.49 14.42 3.30
N PRO A 83 -21.68 14.49 2.72
CA PRO A 83 -22.94 14.08 3.38
C PRO A 83 -22.93 12.61 3.87
N ILE A 84 -22.07 11.76 3.33
CA ILE A 84 -21.93 10.35 3.71
C ILE A 84 -20.76 10.11 4.68
N THR A 85 -20.03 11.17 5.06
CA THR A 85 -18.90 11.07 5.99
C THR A 85 -19.42 11.00 7.42
N THR A 86 -19.14 9.92 8.12
CA THR A 86 -19.53 9.72 9.52
C THR A 86 -18.37 9.96 10.50
N SER A 87 -17.13 9.73 10.07
CA SER A 87 -15.93 10.04 10.85
C SER A 87 -14.76 10.38 9.93
N LEU A 88 -13.83 11.20 10.45
CA LEU A 88 -12.60 11.54 9.74
C LEU A 88 -11.54 10.48 10.02
N GLY A 89 -11.09 9.78 8.98
CA GLY A 89 -9.95 8.87 9.06
C GLY A 89 -8.62 9.59 8.77
N SER A 90 -7.50 8.96 9.16
CA SER A 90 -6.16 9.48 8.84
C SER A 90 -5.96 9.59 7.33
N ILE A 91 -5.54 10.77 6.89
CA ILE A 91 -5.22 11.04 5.48
C ILE A 91 -3.96 10.28 5.06
N GLU A 92 -3.00 10.08 5.97
CA GLU A 92 -1.78 9.33 5.74
C GLU A 92 -2.10 7.87 5.44
N ALA A 93 -3.01 7.26 6.21
CA ALA A 93 -3.45 5.88 5.98
C ALA A 93 -4.15 5.74 4.61
N LYS A 94 -4.96 6.73 4.21
CA LYS A 94 -5.60 6.75 2.89
C LYS A 94 -4.57 6.87 1.77
N ARG A 95 -3.56 7.73 1.93
CA ARG A 95 -2.46 7.90 0.95
C ARG A 95 -1.65 6.62 0.81
N THR A 96 -1.29 5.99 1.92
CA THR A 96 -0.56 4.71 1.92
C THR A 96 -1.38 3.62 1.21
N SER A 97 -2.69 3.53 1.49
CA SER A 97 -3.54 2.54 0.86
C SER A 97 -3.80 2.78 -0.63
N ALA A 98 -3.60 4.00 -1.13
CA ALA A 98 -3.75 4.37 -2.53
C ALA A 98 -2.46 4.14 -3.35
N ASN A 99 -1.57 3.27 -2.89
CA ASN A 99 -0.40 2.82 -3.64
C ASN A 99 -0.70 1.43 -4.24
N PRO A 100 -0.45 1.20 -5.55
CA PRO A 100 -0.63 -0.10 -6.20
C PRO A 100 0.14 -1.25 -5.55
N ASP A 101 1.26 -0.98 -4.86
CA ASP A 101 2.00 -1.97 -4.07
C ASP A 101 1.12 -2.66 -3.00
N MET A 102 0.02 -2.03 -2.60
CA MET A 102 -0.93 -2.64 -1.67
C MET A 102 -1.59 -3.90 -2.25
N ALA A 103 -1.79 -3.96 -3.57
CA ALA A 103 -2.30 -5.17 -4.21
C ALA A 103 -1.27 -6.31 -4.15
N ALA A 104 0.01 -6.00 -4.35
CA ALA A 104 1.09 -6.96 -4.20
C ALA A 104 1.20 -7.48 -2.75
N LEU A 105 1.04 -6.58 -1.77
CA LEU A 105 0.98 -6.96 -0.35
C LEU A 105 -0.22 -7.88 -0.05
N MET A 106 -1.39 -7.62 -0.65
CA MET A 106 -2.58 -8.47 -0.48
C MET A 106 -2.34 -9.88 -1.04
N VAL A 107 -1.65 -10.03 -2.17
CA VAL A 107 -1.23 -11.35 -2.69
C VAL A 107 -0.42 -12.11 -1.64
N GLU A 108 0.54 -11.45 -1.02
CA GLU A 108 1.37 -12.06 0.02
C GLU A 108 0.54 -12.49 1.24
N LEU A 109 -0.35 -11.61 1.72
CA LEU A 109 -1.19 -11.89 2.88
C LEU A 109 -2.17 -13.02 2.62
N LEU A 110 -2.84 -13.06 1.46
CA LEU A 110 -3.73 -14.13 1.06
C LEU A 110 -2.98 -15.45 0.92
N ASN A 111 -1.81 -15.46 0.30
CA ASN A 111 -0.99 -16.67 0.19
C ASN A 111 -0.52 -17.17 1.57
N LYS A 112 -0.13 -16.29 2.49
CA LYS A 112 0.21 -16.64 3.89
C LYS A 112 -0.98 -17.20 4.67
N ALA A 113 -2.19 -16.71 4.36
CA ALA A 113 -3.44 -17.24 4.93
C ALA A 113 -3.83 -18.61 4.35
N GLY A 114 -3.09 -19.13 3.38
CA GLY A 114 -3.33 -20.42 2.76
C GLY A 114 -4.25 -20.40 1.55
N VAL A 115 -4.66 -19.20 1.07
CA VAL A 115 -5.49 -19.05 -0.12
C VAL A 115 -4.72 -19.48 -1.37
N ARG A 116 -5.38 -20.25 -2.24
CA ARG A 116 -4.82 -20.79 -3.48
C ARG A 116 -5.73 -20.49 -4.67
N GLU A 117 -5.18 -20.66 -5.86
CA GLU A 117 -5.91 -20.58 -7.13
C GLU A 117 -7.19 -21.46 -7.07
N GLY A 118 -8.29 -20.92 -7.55
CA GLY A 118 -9.61 -21.57 -7.55
C GLY A 118 -10.39 -21.45 -6.24
N ASP A 119 -9.80 -20.93 -5.16
CA ASP A 119 -10.50 -20.73 -3.89
C ASP A 119 -11.56 -19.63 -3.98
N ILE A 120 -12.49 -19.67 -3.03
CA ILE A 120 -13.53 -18.65 -2.85
C ILE A 120 -13.30 -17.98 -1.50
N ILE A 121 -13.13 -16.66 -1.50
CA ILE A 121 -13.02 -15.88 -0.27
C ILE A 121 -14.20 -14.93 -0.10
N GLY A 122 -14.57 -14.67 1.17
CA GLY A 122 -15.54 -13.65 1.55
C GLY A 122 -14.84 -12.37 1.99
N ALA A 123 -15.31 -11.19 1.53
CA ALA A 123 -14.79 -9.91 1.94
C ALA A 123 -15.91 -8.97 2.38
N ASN A 124 -15.60 -8.09 3.34
CA ASN A 124 -16.47 -6.98 3.71
C ASN A 124 -15.75 -5.66 3.39
N PHE A 125 -16.29 -4.92 2.43
CA PHE A 125 -15.71 -3.68 1.93
C PHE A 125 -16.37 -2.47 2.55
N SER A 126 -15.53 -1.52 2.98
CA SER A 126 -15.98 -0.24 3.51
C SER A 126 -15.72 0.88 2.50
N GLY A 127 -16.66 1.82 2.39
CA GLY A 127 -16.47 3.05 1.63
C GLY A 127 -15.36 3.97 2.17
N SER A 128 -14.83 3.70 3.38
CA SER A 128 -13.76 4.48 4.00
C SER A 128 -12.40 4.33 3.33
N PHE A 129 -12.13 3.15 2.76
CA PHE A 129 -10.85 2.79 2.15
C PHE A 129 -11.05 2.11 0.79
N PRO A 130 -11.56 2.83 -0.22
CA PRO A 130 -11.86 2.25 -1.53
C PRO A 130 -10.61 1.66 -2.20
N SER A 131 -9.44 2.24 -1.96
CA SER A 131 -8.16 1.72 -2.45
C SER A 131 -7.80 0.35 -1.88
N LEU A 132 -8.08 0.07 -0.59
CA LEU A 132 -7.86 -1.28 -0.03
C LEU A 132 -8.84 -2.31 -0.61
N ASN A 133 -10.09 -1.90 -0.83
CA ASN A 133 -11.07 -2.76 -1.49
C ASN A 133 -10.57 -3.15 -2.88
N LEU A 134 -10.04 -2.17 -3.62
CA LEU A 134 -9.46 -2.38 -4.94
C LEU A 134 -8.23 -3.28 -4.90
N ALA A 135 -7.34 -3.08 -3.91
CA ALA A 135 -6.15 -3.92 -3.71
C ALA A 135 -6.51 -5.38 -3.50
N VAL A 136 -7.55 -5.68 -2.69
CA VAL A 136 -8.04 -7.06 -2.49
C VAL A 136 -8.58 -7.64 -3.77
N LEU A 137 -9.40 -6.90 -4.54
CA LEU A 137 -9.96 -7.38 -5.81
C LEU A 137 -8.86 -7.63 -6.85
N SER A 138 -7.87 -6.77 -6.93
CA SER A 138 -6.71 -6.91 -7.83
C SER A 138 -5.87 -8.12 -7.47
N ALA A 139 -5.64 -8.36 -6.18
CA ALA A 139 -4.94 -9.54 -5.70
C ALA A 139 -5.71 -10.83 -6.01
N CYS A 140 -7.02 -10.85 -5.74
CA CYS A 140 -7.87 -12.00 -6.06
C CYS A 140 -7.84 -12.31 -7.55
N LYS A 141 -7.94 -11.28 -8.41
CA LYS A 141 -7.86 -11.43 -9.86
C LYS A 141 -6.49 -11.99 -10.30
N ALA A 142 -5.40 -11.52 -9.71
CA ALA A 142 -4.05 -11.98 -10.05
C ALA A 142 -3.78 -13.41 -9.59
N MET A 143 -4.43 -13.86 -8.51
CA MET A 143 -4.32 -15.20 -7.94
C MET A 143 -5.35 -16.20 -8.50
N ASP A 144 -6.24 -15.78 -9.40
CA ASP A 144 -7.41 -16.54 -9.87
C ASP A 144 -8.30 -17.05 -8.71
N VAL A 145 -8.56 -16.17 -7.74
CA VAL A 145 -9.40 -16.42 -6.56
C VAL A 145 -10.72 -15.69 -6.73
N LYS A 146 -11.83 -16.40 -6.47
CA LYS A 146 -13.16 -15.79 -6.52
C LYS A 146 -13.45 -15.02 -5.25
N CYS A 147 -13.66 -13.69 -5.36
CA CYS A 147 -14.05 -12.86 -4.23
C CYS A 147 -15.56 -12.62 -4.22
N VAL A 148 -16.22 -13.06 -3.14
CA VAL A 148 -17.62 -12.73 -2.85
C VAL A 148 -17.61 -11.65 -1.77
N TYR A 149 -18.24 -10.50 -2.04
CA TYR A 149 -18.12 -9.38 -1.11
C TYR A 149 -19.44 -8.66 -0.85
N ILE A 150 -19.53 -8.06 0.33
CA ILE A 150 -20.54 -7.09 0.72
C ILE A 150 -19.86 -5.74 0.83
N SER A 151 -20.45 -4.71 0.22
CA SER A 151 -19.90 -3.35 0.27
C SER A 151 -20.86 -2.39 0.94
N SER A 152 -20.34 -1.57 1.86
CA SER A 152 -21.06 -0.44 2.45
C SER A 152 -20.58 0.87 1.86
N VAL A 153 -21.53 1.79 1.59
CA VAL A 153 -21.23 3.16 1.12
C VAL A 153 -20.94 4.09 2.30
N GLY A 154 -21.53 3.79 3.48
CA GLY A 154 -21.36 4.58 4.69
C GLY A 154 -20.00 4.31 5.36
N VAL A 155 -19.42 5.36 5.92
CA VAL A 155 -18.18 5.29 6.69
C VAL A 155 -18.49 4.91 8.12
N PHE A 156 -17.79 3.96 8.68
CA PHE A 156 -17.98 3.43 10.03
C PHE A 156 -17.85 4.52 11.10
N ILE A 157 -18.84 4.61 11.99
CA ILE A 157 -18.72 5.32 13.26
C ILE A 157 -17.95 4.40 14.21
N SER A 158 -16.72 4.75 14.54
CA SER A 158 -16.06 4.22 15.72
C SER A 158 -16.61 4.99 16.92
N TYR A 159 -17.59 4.43 17.60
CA TYR A 159 -17.92 4.92 18.95
C TYR A 159 -16.78 4.51 19.88
N LEU A 160 -15.86 5.44 20.12
CA LEU A 160 -15.05 5.39 21.32
C LEU A 160 -15.96 5.77 22.48
N TYR A 161 -16.46 4.77 23.19
CA TYR A 161 -16.98 5.00 24.53
C TYR A 161 -15.82 5.53 25.37
N LYS A 162 -16.03 6.74 25.94
CA LYS A 162 -15.26 7.22 27.07
C LYS A 162 -15.51 6.33 28.28
#